data_af97de1ece3f2efc904652a5efcda2e5
#
_entry.id   af97de1ece3f2efc904652a5efcda2e5
#
_cell.length_a   1.000
_cell.length_b   1.000
_cell.length_c   1.000
_cell.angle_alpha   90.00
_cell.angle_beta   90.00
_cell.angle_gamma   90.00
#
_symmetry.space_group_name_H-M   'P 1'
#
loop_
_entity.id
_entity.type
_entity.pdbx_description
1 polymer ?
#
loop_
_entity_poly.entity_id
_entity_poly.type
_entity_poly.pdbx_seq_one_letter_code
_entity_poly.pdbx_strand_id
1 'polypeptide(L)'
;PEKEKSAGPAPVQDYNSVIAFIRQTYMKKPVKGAGEGRSRELLLLGFDCHKWGVSKESALALAVEISNERHDPPESAHVIKHQIESAYKYARGEFGAALIAGEESAAAQRKIKRQFDLAHRVREKFADWTYIHGACRLADSKTDRALTSREQIEDFISKEIGEPVNFRRLLADYAVETCDKMEYAPHRDEKIFSVGDETFFNSYRPNTADVPRDPALKKTAAKIFNDHIDFIATTDTERESLKNYFAFCVQRVGQKVDWTPLIISKHEGLGKSAFSVLFRKIFGEHNCSTVSAQRL
;
A
#
# COMPACT_ATOMS: atom_id res chain seq x y z
N PRO A 1 -2.26 -54.20 5.24
CA PRO A 1 -3.58 -53.58 5.36
C PRO A 1 -3.46 -52.11 4.96
N GLU A 2 -3.87 -51.84 3.72
CA GLU A 2 -3.98 -50.51 3.22
C GLU A 2 -5.06 -49.77 3.99
N LYS A 3 -4.70 -48.63 4.60
CA LYS A 3 -5.67 -47.70 5.16
C LYS A 3 -6.45 -47.09 3.99
N GLU A 4 -7.73 -47.45 3.89
CA GLU A 4 -8.69 -46.75 3.06
C GLU A 4 -8.58 -45.24 3.37
N LYS A 5 -8.23 -44.46 2.35
CA LYS A 5 -8.37 -43.00 2.39
C LYS A 5 -9.86 -42.74 2.52
N SER A 6 -10.28 -42.24 3.68
CA SER A 6 -11.63 -41.77 3.88
C SER A 6 -11.96 -40.77 2.78
N ALA A 7 -13.06 -41.05 2.05
CA ALA A 7 -13.62 -40.12 1.09
C ALA A 7 -13.80 -38.76 1.78
N GLY A 8 -13.30 -37.71 1.18
CA GLY A 8 -13.50 -36.36 1.68
C GLY A 8 -14.98 -36.03 1.77
N PRO A 9 -15.38 -35.08 2.61
CA PRO A 9 -16.78 -34.71 2.81
C PRO A 9 -17.44 -34.35 1.47
N ALA A 10 -18.69 -34.80 1.33
CA ALA A 10 -19.50 -34.57 0.13
C ALA A 10 -19.61 -33.06 -0.18
N PRO A 11 -19.64 -32.67 -1.45
CA PRO A 11 -19.74 -31.26 -1.83
C PRO A 11 -21.04 -30.66 -1.31
N VAL A 12 -20.93 -29.49 -0.68
CA VAL A 12 -22.05 -28.73 -0.12
C VAL A 12 -23.09 -28.43 -1.21
N GLN A 13 -24.35 -28.61 -0.88
CA GLN A 13 -25.51 -28.63 -1.79
C GLN A 13 -25.82 -27.28 -2.49
N ASP A 14 -25.12 -26.19 -2.22
CA ASP A 14 -25.43 -24.90 -2.89
C ASP A 14 -24.19 -24.10 -3.29
N TYR A 15 -23.39 -24.67 -4.18
CA TYR A 15 -22.26 -24.04 -4.81
C TYR A 15 -22.62 -22.73 -5.56
N ASN A 16 -23.82 -22.68 -6.16
CA ASN A 16 -24.27 -21.51 -6.91
C ASN A 16 -24.61 -20.34 -5.98
N SER A 17 -25.09 -20.56 -4.78
CA SER A 17 -25.37 -19.50 -3.81
C SER A 17 -24.10 -18.85 -3.27
N VAL A 18 -23.02 -19.62 -3.10
CA VAL A 18 -21.71 -19.10 -2.70
C VAL A 18 -21.13 -18.19 -3.78
N ILE A 19 -21.14 -18.62 -5.03
CA ILE A 19 -20.67 -17.80 -6.15
C ILE A 19 -21.51 -16.54 -6.27
N ALA A 20 -22.85 -16.66 -6.20
CA ALA A 20 -23.75 -15.52 -6.24
C ALA A 20 -23.51 -14.52 -5.12
N PHE A 21 -23.22 -15.01 -3.90
CA PHE A 21 -22.87 -14.16 -2.75
C PHE A 21 -21.55 -13.41 -2.97
N ILE A 22 -20.49 -14.12 -3.39
CA ILE A 22 -19.19 -13.49 -3.70
C ILE A 22 -19.36 -12.46 -4.82
N ARG A 23 -20.03 -12.84 -5.92
CA ARG A 23 -20.36 -11.95 -7.05
C ARG A 23 -21.06 -10.68 -6.57
N GLN A 24 -22.15 -10.81 -5.82
CA GLN A 24 -22.91 -9.66 -5.31
C GLN A 24 -22.06 -8.74 -4.43
N THR A 25 -21.17 -9.32 -3.64
CA THR A 25 -20.26 -8.57 -2.77
C THR A 25 -19.30 -7.71 -3.58
N TYR A 26 -18.71 -8.27 -4.62
CA TYR A 26 -17.76 -7.54 -5.47
C TYR A 26 -18.44 -6.55 -6.42
N MET A 27 -19.63 -6.85 -6.93
CA MET A 27 -20.39 -5.97 -7.84
C MET A 27 -20.91 -4.68 -7.17
N LYS A 28 -21.02 -4.66 -5.86
CA LYS A 28 -21.43 -3.44 -5.12
C LYS A 28 -20.33 -2.40 -4.98
N LYS A 29 -19.08 -2.73 -5.28
CA LYS A 29 -17.95 -1.80 -5.15
C LYS A 29 -17.95 -0.76 -6.28
N PRO A 30 -17.32 0.41 -6.12
CA PRO A 30 -17.18 1.40 -7.20
C PRO A 30 -16.31 0.87 -8.34
N VAL A 31 -16.54 1.35 -9.55
CA VAL A 31 -15.67 1.07 -10.72
C VAL A 31 -14.25 1.56 -10.44
N LYS A 32 -13.25 0.79 -10.82
CA LYS A 32 -11.83 1.11 -10.61
C LYS A 32 -11.14 1.46 -11.91
N GLY A 33 -10.50 2.61 -11.92
CA GLY A 33 -9.62 3.08 -12.99
C GLY A 33 -8.23 2.44 -13.00
N ALA A 34 -7.44 2.79 -14.00
CA ALA A 34 -6.03 2.39 -14.07
C ALA A 34 -5.26 2.88 -12.83
N GLY A 35 -4.45 2.00 -12.23
CA GLY A 35 -3.67 2.32 -11.02
C GLY A 35 -4.41 2.23 -9.69
N GLU A 36 -5.72 1.96 -9.68
CA GLU A 36 -6.54 1.90 -8.46
C GLU A 36 -6.60 0.52 -7.79
N GLY A 37 -5.61 -0.32 -8.01
CA GLY A 37 -5.50 -1.63 -7.34
C GLY A 37 -6.45 -2.70 -7.89
N ARG A 38 -6.76 -2.67 -9.20
CA ARG A 38 -7.59 -3.67 -9.89
C ARG A 38 -7.02 -5.08 -9.76
N SER A 39 -5.75 -5.26 -10.01
CA SER A 39 -5.06 -6.56 -9.90
C SER A 39 -5.12 -7.11 -8.47
N ARG A 40 -5.01 -6.22 -7.45
CA ARG A 40 -5.19 -6.59 -6.05
C ARG A 40 -6.61 -7.05 -5.75
N GLU A 41 -7.63 -6.40 -6.30
CA GLU A 41 -9.02 -6.81 -6.12
C GLU A 41 -9.24 -8.24 -6.62
N LEU A 42 -8.64 -8.58 -7.76
CA LEU A 42 -8.70 -9.94 -8.32
C LEU A 42 -7.96 -10.96 -7.46
N LEU A 43 -6.82 -10.59 -6.87
CA LEU A 43 -6.09 -11.45 -5.92
C LEU A 43 -6.97 -11.76 -4.68
N LEU A 44 -7.60 -10.74 -4.11
CA LEU A 44 -8.49 -10.88 -2.96
C LEU A 44 -9.73 -11.72 -3.29
N LEU A 45 -10.30 -11.53 -4.48
CA LEU A 45 -11.38 -12.37 -5.00
C LEU A 45 -10.96 -13.85 -5.05
N GLY A 46 -9.75 -14.13 -5.52
CA GLY A 46 -9.20 -15.48 -5.56
C GLY A 46 -9.06 -16.11 -4.17
N PHE A 47 -8.58 -15.37 -3.17
CA PHE A 47 -8.52 -15.84 -1.80
C PHE A 47 -9.90 -16.12 -1.20
N ASP A 48 -10.88 -15.26 -1.46
CA ASP A 48 -12.26 -15.47 -1.01
C ASP A 48 -12.85 -16.71 -1.70
N CYS A 49 -12.64 -16.89 -2.98
CA CYS A 49 -13.07 -18.07 -3.73
C CYS A 49 -12.43 -19.35 -3.15
N HIS A 50 -11.12 -19.37 -2.92
CA HIS A 50 -10.44 -20.52 -2.33
C HIS A 50 -10.99 -20.87 -0.94
N LYS A 51 -11.17 -19.87 -0.08
CA LYS A 51 -11.71 -20.02 1.27
C LYS A 51 -13.12 -20.62 1.27
N TRP A 52 -13.94 -20.26 0.30
CA TRP A 52 -15.30 -20.73 0.13
C TRP A 52 -15.40 -21.98 -0.75
N GLY A 53 -14.31 -22.64 -1.08
CA GLY A 53 -14.28 -23.89 -1.83
C GLY A 53 -14.75 -23.75 -3.28
N VAL A 54 -14.70 -22.55 -3.84
CA VAL A 54 -14.98 -22.31 -5.27
C VAL A 54 -13.81 -22.88 -6.08
N SER A 55 -14.09 -23.62 -7.15
CA SER A 55 -13.02 -24.15 -8.01
C SER A 55 -12.23 -23.04 -8.68
N LYS A 56 -10.96 -23.30 -9.01
CA LYS A 56 -10.12 -22.30 -9.68
C LYS A 56 -10.70 -21.86 -11.02
N GLU A 57 -11.31 -22.77 -11.76
CA GLU A 57 -11.97 -22.49 -13.03
C GLU A 57 -13.17 -21.54 -12.88
N SER A 58 -13.99 -21.76 -11.86
CA SER A 58 -15.14 -20.90 -11.55
C SER A 58 -14.69 -19.54 -11.02
N ALA A 59 -13.62 -19.51 -10.22
CA ALA A 59 -13.04 -18.26 -9.75
C ALA A 59 -12.45 -17.43 -10.90
N LEU A 60 -11.82 -18.06 -11.89
CA LEU A 60 -11.34 -17.40 -13.11
C LEU A 60 -12.51 -16.81 -13.91
N ALA A 61 -13.58 -17.57 -14.11
CA ALA A 61 -14.77 -17.08 -14.82
C ALA A 61 -15.38 -15.86 -14.11
N LEU A 62 -15.55 -15.94 -12.79
CA LEU A 62 -16.06 -14.83 -11.97
C LEU A 62 -15.12 -13.61 -12.01
N ALA A 63 -13.81 -13.82 -12.01
CA ALA A 63 -12.82 -12.73 -12.07
C ALA A 63 -12.87 -12.00 -13.43
N VAL A 64 -13.07 -12.71 -14.53
CA VAL A 64 -13.26 -12.11 -15.86
C VAL A 64 -14.53 -11.26 -15.88
N GLU A 65 -15.64 -11.79 -15.36
CA GLU A 65 -16.91 -11.06 -15.27
C GLU A 65 -16.76 -9.76 -14.47
N ILE A 66 -16.19 -9.84 -13.26
CA ILE A 66 -15.97 -8.68 -12.37
C ILE A 66 -15.04 -7.68 -13.04
N SER A 67 -13.97 -8.13 -13.70
CA SER A 67 -13.05 -7.24 -14.40
C SER A 67 -13.73 -6.49 -15.53
N ASN A 68 -14.56 -7.17 -16.32
CA ASN A 68 -15.26 -6.54 -17.43
C ASN A 68 -16.32 -5.52 -16.99
N GLU A 69 -16.99 -5.76 -15.86
CA GLU A 69 -18.04 -4.87 -15.38
C GLU A 69 -17.53 -3.72 -14.48
N ARG A 70 -16.35 -3.88 -13.88
CA ARG A 70 -15.92 -3.00 -12.79
C ARG A 70 -14.53 -2.38 -12.93
N HIS A 71 -13.76 -2.81 -13.91
CA HIS A 71 -12.45 -2.22 -14.17
C HIS A 71 -12.51 -1.44 -15.49
N ASP A 72 -11.99 -0.19 -15.46
CA ASP A 72 -11.90 0.65 -16.65
C ASP A 72 -10.44 1.11 -16.84
N PRO A 73 -9.75 0.62 -17.88
CA PRO A 73 -10.14 -0.51 -18.75
C PRO A 73 -10.10 -1.85 -18.01
N PRO A 74 -10.77 -2.90 -18.51
CA PRO A 74 -10.68 -4.24 -17.94
C PRO A 74 -9.23 -4.75 -17.86
N GLU A 75 -8.94 -5.59 -16.86
CA GLU A 75 -7.61 -6.22 -16.76
C GLU A 75 -7.39 -7.25 -17.87
N SER A 76 -6.15 -7.41 -18.31
CA SER A 76 -5.81 -8.41 -19.30
C SER A 76 -6.02 -9.84 -18.78
N ALA A 77 -6.38 -10.76 -19.68
CA ALA A 77 -6.60 -12.17 -19.34
C ALA A 77 -5.37 -12.80 -18.63
N HIS A 78 -4.15 -12.35 -19.00
CA HIS A 78 -2.93 -12.80 -18.35
C HIS A 78 -2.85 -12.36 -16.89
N VAL A 79 -3.14 -11.10 -16.60
CA VAL A 79 -3.15 -10.55 -15.23
C VAL A 79 -4.23 -11.24 -14.39
N ILE A 80 -5.45 -11.39 -14.92
CA ILE A 80 -6.55 -12.09 -14.22
C ILE A 80 -6.12 -13.50 -13.85
N LYS A 81 -5.59 -14.26 -14.82
CA LYS A 81 -5.11 -15.63 -14.60
C LYS A 81 -4.01 -15.69 -13.54
N HIS A 82 -3.01 -14.83 -13.66
CA HIS A 82 -1.90 -14.76 -12.71
C HIS A 82 -2.37 -14.48 -11.28
N GLN A 83 -3.29 -13.53 -11.09
CA GLN A 83 -3.78 -13.16 -9.76
C GLN A 83 -4.60 -14.30 -9.13
N ILE A 84 -5.46 -14.96 -9.89
CA ILE A 84 -6.25 -16.09 -9.38
C ILE A 84 -5.34 -17.30 -9.08
N GLU A 85 -4.40 -17.63 -9.95
CA GLU A 85 -3.45 -18.72 -9.71
C GLU A 85 -2.57 -18.45 -8.48
N SER A 86 -2.11 -17.22 -8.30
CA SER A 86 -1.36 -16.77 -7.13
C SER A 86 -2.20 -16.91 -5.86
N ALA A 87 -3.48 -16.49 -5.88
CA ALA A 87 -4.35 -16.64 -4.74
C ALA A 87 -4.50 -18.10 -4.33
N TYR A 88 -4.71 -19.02 -5.26
CA TYR A 88 -4.84 -20.45 -4.96
C TYR A 88 -3.53 -21.10 -4.52
N LYS A 89 -2.39 -20.63 -5.03
CA LYS A 89 -1.05 -21.12 -4.65
C LYS A 89 -0.66 -20.69 -3.24
N TYR A 90 -0.97 -19.44 -2.87
CA TYR A 90 -0.52 -18.83 -1.62
C TYR A 90 -1.61 -18.70 -0.56
N ALA A 91 -2.81 -19.23 -0.81
CA ALA A 91 -3.89 -19.25 0.18
C ALA A 91 -3.45 -19.97 1.46
N ARG A 92 -3.71 -19.31 2.59
CA ARG A 92 -3.44 -19.89 3.92
C ARG A 92 -4.70 -20.56 4.44
N GLY A 93 -4.65 -21.85 4.70
CA GLY A 93 -5.78 -22.64 5.16
C GLY A 93 -6.24 -23.68 4.15
N GLU A 94 -7.13 -24.56 4.57
CA GLU A 94 -7.67 -25.60 3.70
C GLU A 94 -8.65 -25.04 2.69
N PHE A 95 -8.64 -25.61 1.50
CA PHE A 95 -9.63 -25.29 0.47
C PHE A 95 -11.03 -25.55 0.97
N GLY A 96 -11.93 -24.57 0.86
CA GLY A 96 -13.30 -24.70 1.35
C GLY A 96 -13.43 -24.66 2.88
N ALA A 97 -12.41 -24.19 3.61
CA ALA A 97 -12.43 -24.13 5.08
C ALA A 97 -13.71 -23.44 5.62
N ALA A 98 -14.28 -22.50 4.90
CA ALA A 98 -15.53 -21.85 5.25
C ALA A 98 -16.77 -22.75 5.05
N LEU A 99 -16.69 -23.76 4.17
CA LEU A 99 -17.77 -24.71 3.90
C LEU A 99 -17.75 -25.92 4.84
N ILE A 100 -16.54 -26.41 5.18
CA ILE A 100 -16.35 -27.53 6.13
C ILE A 100 -16.97 -27.18 7.49
N ALA A 101 -16.88 -25.90 7.88
CA ALA A 101 -17.58 -25.39 9.06
C ALA A 101 -19.11 -25.31 8.92
N GLY A 102 -19.66 -25.52 7.73
CA GLY A 102 -21.10 -25.34 7.42
C GLY A 102 -22.02 -26.53 7.76
N GLU A 103 -21.47 -27.71 8.06
CA GLU A 103 -22.26 -28.85 8.57
C GLU A 103 -22.63 -28.68 10.04
N GLU A 104 -21.97 -27.79 10.78
CA GLU A 104 -22.35 -27.42 12.12
C GLU A 104 -23.38 -26.28 12.07
N SER A 105 -24.62 -26.57 12.38
CA SER A 105 -25.75 -25.67 12.69
C SER A 105 -25.83 -24.28 12.03
N ALA A 106 -27.04 -23.74 11.82
CA ALA A 106 -27.31 -22.37 11.34
C ALA A 106 -26.55 -21.25 12.12
N ALA A 107 -26.12 -21.52 13.35
CA ALA A 107 -25.30 -20.63 14.17
C ALA A 107 -23.86 -20.52 13.64
N ALA A 108 -23.24 -21.61 13.18
CA ALA A 108 -21.91 -21.59 12.57
C ALA A 108 -21.88 -20.83 11.23
N GLN A 109 -22.90 -21.04 10.40
CA GLN A 109 -23.05 -20.28 9.14
C GLN A 109 -23.20 -18.77 9.38
N ARG A 110 -24.01 -18.38 10.37
CA ARG A 110 -24.14 -16.96 10.78
C ARG A 110 -22.80 -16.38 11.26
N LYS A 111 -22.02 -17.15 12.02
CA LYS A 111 -20.69 -16.75 12.49
C LYS A 111 -19.71 -16.56 11.34
N ILE A 112 -19.68 -17.46 10.37
CA ILE A 112 -18.82 -17.39 9.18
C ILE A 112 -19.20 -16.19 8.32
N LYS A 113 -20.50 -15.99 8.05
CA LYS A 113 -20.98 -14.82 7.31
C LYS A 113 -20.58 -13.51 7.98
N ARG A 114 -20.79 -13.40 9.31
CA ARG A 114 -20.41 -12.23 10.08
C ARG A 114 -18.91 -11.93 9.99
N GLN A 115 -18.06 -12.95 9.98
CA GLN A 115 -16.61 -12.79 9.87
C GLN A 115 -16.20 -12.34 8.47
N PHE A 116 -16.84 -12.87 7.43
CA PHE A 116 -16.62 -12.43 6.06
C PHE A 116 -17.02 -10.96 5.89
N ASP A 117 -18.20 -10.59 6.39
CA ASP A 117 -18.68 -9.21 6.36
C ASP A 117 -17.75 -8.27 7.14
N LEU A 118 -17.19 -8.72 8.27
CA LEU A 118 -16.21 -7.97 9.05
C LEU A 118 -14.92 -7.75 8.25
N ALA A 119 -14.33 -8.82 7.71
CA ALA A 119 -13.12 -8.72 6.90
C ALA A 119 -13.30 -7.79 5.70
N HIS A 120 -14.47 -7.85 5.07
CA HIS A 120 -14.82 -6.98 3.95
C HIS A 120 -14.88 -5.50 4.36
N ARG A 121 -15.58 -5.17 5.47
CA ARG A 121 -15.65 -3.80 6.00
C ARG A 121 -14.26 -3.26 6.37
N VAL A 122 -13.39 -4.12 6.94
CA VAL A 122 -12.01 -3.74 7.24
C VAL A 122 -11.24 -3.44 5.95
N ARG A 123 -11.34 -4.28 4.91
CA ARG A 123 -10.68 -4.04 3.62
C ARG A 123 -11.09 -2.71 3.01
N GLU A 124 -12.37 -2.39 3.02
CA GLU A 124 -12.87 -1.13 2.47
C GLU A 124 -12.38 0.07 3.25
N LYS A 125 -12.50 0.03 4.57
CA LYS A 125 -12.14 1.16 5.42
C LYS A 125 -10.64 1.39 5.52
N PHE A 126 -9.86 0.32 5.44
CA PHE A 126 -8.40 0.33 5.56
C PHE A 126 -7.70 0.05 4.22
N ALA A 127 -8.31 0.41 3.09
CA ALA A 127 -7.75 0.20 1.76
C ALA A 127 -6.39 0.88 1.55
N ASP A 128 -6.13 1.98 2.25
CA ASP A 128 -4.88 2.73 2.20
C ASP A 128 -3.85 2.29 3.27
N TRP A 129 -4.20 1.31 4.09
CA TRP A 129 -3.34 0.82 5.15
C TRP A 129 -2.68 -0.49 4.76
N THR A 130 -1.40 -0.61 5.10
CA THR A 130 -0.59 -1.80 4.81
C THR A 130 0.13 -2.26 6.06
N TYR A 131 0.05 -3.55 6.36
CA TYR A 131 0.84 -4.15 7.43
C TYR A 131 2.20 -4.63 6.90
N ILE A 132 3.26 -4.11 7.49
CA ILE A 132 4.65 -4.36 7.12
C ILE A 132 5.21 -5.39 8.10
N HIS A 133 5.40 -6.63 7.64
CA HIS A 133 5.83 -7.74 8.50
C HIS A 133 7.19 -7.50 9.15
N GLY A 134 8.19 -7.09 8.37
CA GLY A 134 9.55 -6.86 8.86
C GLY A 134 9.67 -5.74 9.91
N ALA A 135 8.73 -4.79 9.90
CA ALA A 135 8.70 -3.68 10.86
C ALA A 135 7.63 -3.85 11.94
N CYS A 136 6.80 -4.90 11.87
CA CYS A 136 5.62 -5.11 12.73
C CYS A 136 4.74 -3.85 12.82
N ARG A 137 4.50 -3.19 11.69
CA ARG A 137 3.87 -1.86 11.62
C ARG A 137 2.68 -1.87 10.68
N LEU A 138 1.57 -1.26 11.10
CA LEU A 138 0.47 -0.89 10.22
C LEU A 138 0.63 0.58 9.82
N ALA A 139 0.87 0.83 8.54
CA ALA A 139 1.15 2.15 8.00
C ALA A 139 0.06 2.62 7.04
N ASP A 140 -0.34 3.88 7.16
CA ASP A 140 -1.23 4.56 6.21
C ASP A 140 -0.40 5.16 5.08
N SER A 141 -0.77 4.87 3.84
CA SER A 141 -0.07 5.39 2.65
C SER A 141 -0.35 6.86 2.37
N LYS A 142 -1.42 7.41 2.92
CA LYS A 142 -1.84 8.81 2.69
C LYS A 142 -1.33 9.76 3.76
N THR A 143 -1.09 9.27 4.96
CA THR A 143 -0.63 10.06 6.11
C THR A 143 0.65 9.50 6.70
N ASP A 144 1.27 10.20 7.66
CA ASP A 144 2.44 9.70 8.38
C ASP A 144 2.05 8.78 9.55
N ARG A 145 0.78 8.45 9.66
CA ARG A 145 0.29 7.64 10.76
C ARG A 145 0.76 6.20 10.60
N ALA A 146 1.39 5.71 11.65
CA ALA A 146 1.79 4.32 11.75
C ALA A 146 1.56 3.81 13.17
N LEU A 147 1.10 2.57 13.29
CA LEU A 147 0.86 1.87 14.54
C LEU A 147 1.89 0.75 14.64
N THR A 148 2.56 0.66 15.76
CA THR A 148 3.72 -0.23 15.95
C THR A 148 3.51 -1.32 16.98
N SER A 149 2.41 -1.29 17.75
CA SER A 149 2.05 -2.39 18.63
C SER A 149 0.77 -3.07 18.16
N ARG A 150 0.69 -4.37 18.43
CA ARG A 150 -0.49 -5.15 18.06
C ARG A 150 -1.74 -4.63 18.76
N GLU A 151 -1.65 -4.29 20.04
CA GLU A 151 -2.75 -3.76 20.83
C GLU A 151 -3.26 -2.44 20.23
N GLN A 152 -2.34 -1.53 19.86
CA GLN A 152 -2.71 -0.28 19.21
C GLN A 152 -3.43 -0.52 17.87
N ILE A 153 -2.99 -1.52 17.11
CA ILE A 153 -3.62 -1.88 15.84
C ILE A 153 -5.03 -2.44 16.07
N GLU A 154 -5.17 -3.38 17.00
CA GLU A 154 -6.47 -3.99 17.35
C GLU A 154 -7.45 -2.94 17.89
N ASP A 155 -7.03 -2.09 18.81
CA ASP A 155 -7.85 -1.01 19.38
C ASP A 155 -8.27 0.00 18.31
N PHE A 156 -7.33 0.40 17.46
CA PHE A 156 -7.62 1.34 16.39
C PHE A 156 -8.63 0.79 15.39
N ILE A 157 -8.40 -0.43 14.89
CA ILE A 157 -9.33 -1.06 13.94
C ILE A 157 -10.68 -1.32 14.60
N SER A 158 -10.70 -1.80 15.85
CA SER A 158 -11.94 -2.05 16.60
C SER A 158 -12.76 -0.78 16.75
N LYS A 159 -12.13 0.32 17.13
CA LYS A 159 -12.78 1.64 17.27
C LYS A 159 -13.36 2.13 15.94
N GLU A 160 -12.60 2.01 14.87
CA GLU A 160 -13.01 2.46 13.55
C GLU A 160 -14.14 1.60 12.93
N ILE A 161 -14.15 0.30 13.22
CA ILE A 161 -15.18 -0.63 12.73
C ILE A 161 -16.41 -0.68 13.65
N GLY A 162 -16.25 -0.29 14.93
CA GLY A 162 -17.32 -0.30 15.92
C GLY A 162 -17.56 -1.67 16.58
N GLU A 163 -16.65 -2.62 16.40
CA GLU A 163 -16.71 -3.93 17.07
C GLU A 163 -15.31 -4.51 17.31
N PRO A 164 -15.12 -5.36 18.35
CA PRO A 164 -13.82 -5.95 18.66
C PRO A 164 -13.28 -6.79 17.49
N VAL A 165 -12.00 -6.59 17.17
CA VAL A 165 -11.31 -7.33 16.11
C VAL A 165 -10.13 -8.11 16.66
N ASN A 166 -9.83 -9.25 16.05
CA ASN A 166 -8.59 -9.97 16.26
C ASN A 166 -7.67 -9.76 15.07
N PHE A 167 -6.55 -9.09 15.29
CA PHE A 167 -5.65 -8.69 14.20
C PHE A 167 -5.01 -9.89 13.48
N ARG A 168 -4.64 -10.97 14.19
CA ARG A 168 -4.12 -12.20 13.56
C ARG A 168 -5.13 -12.79 12.59
N ARG A 169 -6.39 -12.75 12.95
CA ARG A 169 -7.46 -13.25 12.11
C ARG A 169 -7.68 -12.36 10.88
N LEU A 170 -7.65 -11.03 11.08
CA LEU A 170 -7.74 -10.09 9.96
C LEU A 170 -6.62 -10.31 8.95
N LEU A 171 -5.39 -10.57 9.41
CA LEU A 171 -4.28 -10.93 8.52
C LEU A 171 -4.52 -12.27 7.81
N ALA A 172 -5.02 -13.27 8.53
CA ALA A 172 -5.35 -14.58 7.94
C ALA A 172 -6.53 -14.49 6.94
N ASP A 173 -7.45 -13.56 7.15
CA ASP A 173 -8.57 -13.30 6.27
C ASP A 173 -8.23 -12.28 5.16
N TYR A 174 -6.96 -11.86 5.05
CA TYR A 174 -6.49 -10.83 4.08
C TYR A 174 -7.31 -9.53 4.14
N ALA A 175 -7.81 -9.20 5.32
CA ALA A 175 -8.62 -7.99 5.53
C ALA A 175 -7.78 -6.71 5.50
N VAL A 176 -6.47 -6.81 5.67
CA VAL A 176 -5.50 -5.73 5.57
C VAL A 176 -4.43 -6.12 4.56
N GLU A 177 -3.99 -5.18 3.75
CA GLU A 177 -2.87 -5.40 2.83
C GLU A 177 -1.58 -5.67 3.59
N THR A 178 -0.74 -6.56 3.07
CA THR A 178 0.52 -6.91 3.72
C THR A 178 1.69 -6.81 2.76
N CYS A 179 2.86 -6.45 3.28
CA CYS A 179 4.14 -6.54 2.57
C CYS A 179 5.24 -6.97 3.54
N ASP A 180 6.39 -7.37 3.00
CA ASP A 180 7.49 -7.90 3.79
C ASP A 180 8.30 -6.80 4.45
N LYS A 181 8.64 -5.75 3.71
CA LYS A 181 9.56 -4.69 4.12
C LYS A 181 9.06 -3.31 3.73
N MET A 182 9.78 -2.29 4.19
CA MET A 182 9.57 -0.90 3.82
C MET A 182 10.82 -0.38 3.12
N GLU A 183 10.63 0.34 2.02
CA GLU A 183 11.71 0.99 1.27
C GLU A 183 11.31 2.42 0.87
N TYR A 184 12.29 3.30 0.79
CA TYR A 184 12.12 4.64 0.25
C TYR A 184 12.49 4.62 -1.24
N ALA A 185 11.48 4.54 -2.11
CA ALA A 185 11.65 4.35 -3.55
C ALA A 185 10.97 5.47 -4.37
N PRO A 186 11.55 6.70 -4.40
CA PRO A 186 10.95 7.85 -5.06
C PRO A 186 10.89 7.75 -6.58
N HIS A 187 11.56 6.76 -7.17
CA HIS A 187 11.52 6.46 -8.61
C HIS A 187 10.36 5.52 -9.00
N ARG A 188 9.56 5.11 -8.02
CA ARG A 188 8.40 4.23 -8.21
C ARG A 188 7.12 4.93 -7.81
N ASP A 189 6.12 4.83 -8.66
CA ASP A 189 4.78 5.38 -8.37
C ASP A 189 3.92 4.40 -7.56
N GLU A 190 4.30 3.11 -7.56
CA GLU A 190 3.54 2.09 -6.85
C GLU A 190 3.71 2.21 -5.35
N LYS A 191 2.60 2.09 -4.63
CA LYS A 191 2.57 2.04 -3.17
C LYS A 191 3.24 0.77 -2.62
N ILE A 192 2.99 -0.36 -3.27
CA ILE A 192 3.60 -1.64 -3.01
C ILE A 192 4.18 -2.16 -4.30
N PHE A 193 5.42 -2.59 -4.25
CA PHE A 193 6.14 -3.17 -5.38
C PHE A 193 6.89 -4.43 -4.96
N SER A 194 7.27 -5.26 -5.93
CA SER A 194 8.01 -6.49 -5.71
C SER A 194 9.41 -6.42 -6.31
N VAL A 195 10.37 -6.98 -5.60
CA VAL A 195 11.73 -7.20 -6.08
C VAL A 195 12.10 -8.65 -5.78
N GLY A 196 12.22 -9.48 -6.80
CA GLY A 196 12.32 -10.93 -6.63
C GLY A 196 11.07 -11.49 -5.95
N ASP A 197 11.25 -12.24 -4.88
CA ASP A 197 10.15 -12.84 -4.10
C ASP A 197 9.67 -11.97 -2.93
N GLU A 198 10.28 -10.80 -2.71
CA GLU A 198 9.94 -9.91 -1.60
C GLU A 198 9.03 -8.76 -2.06
N THR A 199 8.14 -8.34 -1.18
CA THR A 199 7.24 -7.20 -1.37
C THR A 199 7.61 -6.04 -0.46
N PHE A 200 7.55 -4.82 -1.01
CA PHE A 200 8.00 -3.61 -0.34
C PHE A 200 6.91 -2.56 -0.30
N PHE A 201 6.72 -1.94 0.85
CA PHE A 201 5.92 -0.73 1.00
C PHE A 201 6.78 0.49 0.66
N ASN A 202 6.36 1.27 -0.33
CA ASN A 202 7.03 2.52 -0.68
C ASN A 202 6.71 3.60 0.36
N SER A 203 7.72 4.00 1.13
CA SER A 203 7.58 5.07 2.11
C SER A 203 7.69 6.47 1.51
N TYR A 204 8.12 6.58 0.23
CA TYR A 204 8.10 7.85 -0.48
C TYR A 204 6.66 8.30 -0.76
N ARG A 205 6.41 9.59 -0.63
CA ARG A 205 5.16 10.25 -1.00
C ARG A 205 5.47 11.47 -1.85
N PRO A 206 4.89 11.56 -3.06
CA PRO A 206 5.04 12.76 -3.86
C PRO A 206 4.54 13.98 -3.10
N ASN A 207 5.25 15.08 -3.20
CA ASN A 207 4.73 16.35 -2.71
C ASN A 207 3.67 16.86 -3.68
N THR A 208 2.42 16.90 -3.25
CA THR A 208 1.28 17.38 -4.05
C THR A 208 1.03 18.88 -3.90
N ALA A 209 1.97 19.62 -3.31
CA ALA A 209 1.83 21.06 -3.15
C ALA A 209 1.60 21.73 -4.52
N ASP A 210 0.56 22.52 -4.62
CA ASP A 210 0.25 23.27 -5.84
C ASP A 210 1.35 24.31 -6.08
N VAL A 211 2.09 24.13 -7.16
CA VAL A 211 3.16 25.06 -7.54
C VAL A 211 2.55 26.16 -8.38
N PRO A 212 2.62 27.43 -7.93
CA PRO A 212 2.09 28.55 -8.69
C PRO A 212 2.65 28.58 -10.13
N ARG A 213 1.76 28.65 -11.11
CA ARG A 213 2.14 28.65 -12.53
C ARG A 213 2.44 30.07 -13.06
N ASP A 214 2.22 31.09 -12.25
CA ASP A 214 2.46 32.49 -12.61
C ASP A 214 3.96 32.72 -12.96
N PRO A 215 4.28 33.16 -14.19
CA PRO A 215 5.64 33.42 -14.61
C PRO A 215 6.35 34.52 -13.79
N ALA A 216 5.61 35.51 -13.32
CA ALA A 216 6.16 36.60 -12.52
C ALA A 216 6.62 36.09 -11.14
N LEU A 217 5.81 35.23 -10.51
CA LEU A 217 6.18 34.60 -9.24
C LEU A 217 7.38 33.67 -9.41
N LYS A 218 7.45 32.91 -10.52
CA LYS A 218 8.61 32.06 -10.81
C LYS A 218 9.90 32.88 -10.93
N LYS A 219 9.86 33.99 -11.67
CA LYS A 219 11.01 34.88 -11.86
C LYS A 219 11.46 35.48 -10.53
N THR A 220 10.51 35.91 -9.69
CA THR A 220 10.80 36.47 -8.36
C THR A 220 11.41 35.40 -7.45
N ALA A 221 10.86 34.19 -7.39
CA ALA A 221 11.40 33.10 -6.60
C ALA A 221 12.81 32.71 -7.03
N ALA A 222 13.06 32.59 -8.36
CA ALA A 222 14.39 32.32 -8.89
C ALA A 222 15.40 33.39 -8.52
N LYS A 223 14.98 34.67 -8.55
CA LYS A 223 15.84 35.78 -8.12
C LYS A 223 16.20 35.67 -6.64
N ILE A 224 15.20 35.48 -5.76
CA ILE A 224 15.43 35.34 -4.30
C ILE A 224 16.37 34.17 -4.00
N PHE A 225 16.19 33.03 -4.67
CA PHE A 225 17.05 31.86 -4.50
C PHE A 225 18.48 32.14 -4.93
N ASN A 226 18.68 32.77 -6.09
CA ASN A 226 20.03 33.12 -6.56
C ASN A 226 20.70 34.15 -5.67
N ASP A 227 20.00 35.22 -5.28
CA ASP A 227 20.49 36.24 -4.39
C ASP A 227 20.94 35.63 -3.03
N HIS A 228 20.21 34.64 -2.54
CA HIS A 228 20.57 33.94 -1.30
C HIS A 228 21.81 33.04 -1.45
N ILE A 229 21.96 32.34 -2.56
CA ILE A 229 23.18 31.58 -2.87
C ILE A 229 24.38 32.52 -2.99
N ASP A 230 24.22 33.63 -3.72
CA ASP A 230 25.29 34.64 -3.91
C ASP A 230 25.70 35.27 -2.59
N PHE A 231 24.79 35.35 -1.62
CA PHE A 231 25.11 35.83 -0.25
C PHE A 231 25.86 34.79 0.59
N ILE A 232 25.57 33.50 0.45
CA ILE A 232 26.18 32.45 1.27
C ILE A 232 27.51 31.97 0.68
N ALA A 233 27.63 31.85 -0.63
CA ALA A 233 28.79 31.36 -1.33
C ALA A 233 29.73 32.54 -1.69
N THR A 234 31.02 32.41 -1.39
CA THR A 234 31.99 33.48 -1.57
C THR A 234 32.65 33.48 -2.94
N THR A 235 32.72 32.30 -3.57
CA THR A 235 33.33 32.10 -4.89
C THR A 235 32.31 31.64 -5.95
N ASP A 236 32.60 31.87 -7.21
CA ASP A 236 31.74 31.40 -8.32
C ASP A 236 31.64 29.88 -8.34
N THR A 237 32.75 29.19 -8.04
CA THR A 237 32.76 27.71 -7.96
C THR A 237 31.83 27.20 -6.86
N GLU A 238 31.80 27.83 -5.69
CA GLU A 238 30.90 27.48 -4.60
C GLU A 238 29.42 27.73 -4.99
N ARG A 239 29.14 28.86 -5.64
CA ARG A 239 27.81 29.21 -6.13
C ARG A 239 27.29 28.19 -7.13
N GLU A 240 28.12 27.83 -8.11
CA GLU A 240 27.77 26.86 -9.12
C GLU A 240 27.58 25.45 -8.50
N SER A 241 28.46 25.04 -7.61
CA SER A 241 28.36 23.76 -6.91
C SER A 241 27.07 23.66 -6.11
N LEU A 242 26.68 24.69 -5.36
CA LEU A 242 25.41 24.72 -4.63
C LEU A 242 24.21 24.65 -5.57
N LYS A 243 24.20 25.45 -6.64
CA LYS A 243 23.11 25.43 -7.65
C LYS A 243 22.97 24.04 -8.28
N ASN A 244 24.09 23.42 -8.65
CA ASN A 244 24.09 22.07 -9.24
C ASN A 244 23.62 21.01 -8.24
N TYR A 245 24.00 21.11 -6.97
CA TYR A 245 23.51 20.21 -5.93
C TYR A 245 22.00 20.29 -5.76
N PHE A 246 21.43 21.49 -5.65
CA PHE A 246 19.99 21.69 -5.52
C PHE A 246 19.25 21.24 -6.79
N ALA A 247 19.78 21.55 -7.96
CA ALA A 247 19.19 21.12 -9.24
C ALA A 247 19.17 19.59 -9.35
N PHE A 248 20.27 18.92 -8.97
CA PHE A 248 20.36 17.47 -8.96
C PHE A 248 19.31 16.86 -8.01
N CYS A 249 19.22 17.33 -6.78
CA CYS A 249 18.26 16.83 -5.81
C CYS A 249 16.81 16.91 -6.31
N VAL A 250 16.46 18.00 -7.01
CA VAL A 250 15.10 18.21 -7.53
C VAL A 250 14.84 17.42 -8.82
N GLN A 251 15.82 17.34 -9.72
CA GLN A 251 15.64 16.73 -11.05
C GLN A 251 15.88 15.23 -11.06
N ARG A 252 16.60 14.71 -10.07
CA ARG A 252 17.03 13.31 -9.98
C ARG A 252 16.54 12.66 -8.68
N VAL A 253 15.26 12.85 -8.39
CA VAL A 253 14.63 12.25 -7.20
C VAL A 253 14.85 10.74 -7.22
N GLY A 254 15.38 10.20 -6.10
CA GLY A 254 15.72 8.77 -5.97
C GLY A 254 17.13 8.39 -6.39
N GLN A 255 17.90 9.30 -6.96
CA GLN A 255 19.33 9.07 -7.19
C GLN A 255 20.14 9.59 -6.00
N LYS A 256 21.06 8.75 -5.50
CA LYS A 256 21.96 9.14 -4.43
C LYS A 256 22.96 10.16 -4.94
N VAL A 257 23.16 11.23 -4.19
CA VAL A 257 24.28 12.17 -4.38
C VAL A 257 25.44 11.68 -3.53
N ASP A 258 26.63 11.53 -4.13
CA ASP A 258 27.81 10.99 -3.45
C ASP A 258 28.54 12.02 -2.57
N TRP A 259 28.09 13.27 -2.56
CA TRP A 259 28.65 14.34 -1.78
C TRP A 259 27.56 15.23 -1.18
N THR A 260 27.90 15.98 -0.14
CA THR A 260 26.97 16.88 0.55
C THR A 260 27.68 18.22 0.80
N PRO A 261 27.04 19.37 0.51
CA PRO A 261 27.61 20.65 0.81
C PRO A 261 27.67 20.88 2.34
N LEU A 262 28.85 21.26 2.84
CA LEU A 262 29.03 21.67 4.21
C LEU A 262 29.13 23.22 4.28
N ILE A 263 28.09 23.84 4.85
CA ILE A 263 28.01 25.30 4.96
C ILE A 263 28.41 25.71 6.36
N ILE A 264 29.58 26.36 6.49
CA ILE A 264 30.16 26.84 7.77
C ILE A 264 30.14 28.37 7.79
N SER A 265 29.72 28.95 8.91
CA SER A 265 29.82 30.39 9.13
C SER A 265 30.15 30.69 10.56
N LYS A 266 30.86 31.80 10.78
CA LYS A 266 31.22 32.32 12.11
C LYS A 266 30.03 32.96 12.84
N HIS A 267 29.03 33.39 12.09
CA HIS A 267 27.88 34.11 12.62
C HIS A 267 26.58 33.29 12.46
N GLU A 268 25.69 33.46 13.41
CA GLU A 268 24.33 32.95 13.33
C GLU A 268 23.46 33.87 12.44
N GLY A 269 22.29 33.41 12.04
CA GLY A 269 21.32 34.21 11.30
C GLY A 269 21.63 34.44 9.81
N LEU A 270 22.65 33.80 9.23
CA LEU A 270 22.98 33.93 7.80
C LEU A 270 22.08 33.13 6.85
N GLY A 271 20.95 32.59 7.32
CA GLY A 271 20.00 31.91 6.47
C GLY A 271 20.37 30.49 6.02
N LYS A 272 21.39 29.84 6.61
CA LYS A 272 21.73 28.43 6.29
C LYS A 272 20.54 27.49 6.43
N SER A 273 19.73 27.69 7.46
CA SER A 273 18.51 26.90 7.69
C SER A 273 17.42 27.11 6.65
N ALA A 274 17.48 28.19 5.85
CA ALA A 274 16.52 28.45 4.79
C ALA A 274 16.51 27.33 3.72
N PHE A 275 17.67 26.73 3.45
CA PHE A 275 17.75 25.59 2.54
C PHE A 275 17.00 24.37 3.06
N SER A 276 17.10 24.09 4.37
CA SER A 276 16.35 23.00 5.00
C SER A 276 14.84 23.23 4.89
N VAL A 277 14.38 24.46 5.12
CA VAL A 277 12.98 24.84 4.94
C VAL A 277 12.55 24.71 3.47
N LEU A 278 13.40 25.15 2.54
CA LEU A 278 13.13 25.03 1.10
C LEU A 278 12.98 23.56 0.67
N PHE A 279 13.91 22.69 1.10
CA PHE A 279 13.82 21.25 0.80
C PHE A 279 12.53 20.63 1.34
N ARG A 280 12.15 20.93 2.58
CA ARG A 280 10.89 20.45 3.15
C ARG A 280 9.67 20.92 2.36
N LYS A 281 9.71 22.13 1.81
CA LYS A 281 8.63 22.64 0.95
C LYS A 281 8.61 22.00 -0.42
N ILE A 282 9.76 21.68 -1.00
CA ILE A 282 9.86 21.05 -2.32
C ILE A 282 9.53 19.56 -2.24
N PHE A 283 10.13 18.84 -1.32
CA PHE A 283 9.99 17.38 -1.23
C PHE A 283 8.84 16.91 -0.34
N GLY A 284 8.30 17.77 0.51
CA GLY A 284 7.34 17.45 1.57
C GLY A 284 8.05 17.16 2.90
N GLU A 285 7.43 17.56 3.99
CA GLU A 285 7.96 17.38 5.36
C GLU A 285 8.26 15.91 5.66
N HIS A 286 7.43 15.00 5.18
CA HIS A 286 7.53 13.55 5.40
C HIS A 286 8.70 12.86 4.65
N ASN A 287 9.25 13.50 3.61
CA ASN A 287 10.40 13.01 2.87
C ASN A 287 11.73 13.61 3.36
N CYS A 288 11.70 14.49 4.35
CA CYS A 288 12.88 15.18 4.87
C CYS A 288 13.08 14.88 6.35
N SER A 289 14.30 14.56 6.73
CA SER A 289 14.70 14.43 8.13
C SER A 289 15.85 15.36 8.47
N THR A 290 15.92 15.80 9.73
CA THR A 290 17.06 16.53 10.26
C THR A 290 17.80 15.62 11.22
N VAL A 291 19.09 15.41 10.97
CA VAL A 291 19.96 14.58 11.81
C VAL A 291 20.96 15.50 12.51
N SER A 292 21.13 15.32 13.82
CA SER A 292 22.20 16.04 14.54
C SER A 292 23.57 15.43 14.21
N ALA A 293 24.62 16.28 14.21
CA ALA A 293 25.98 15.83 13.94
C ALA A 293 26.48 14.73 14.91
N GLN A 294 25.85 14.60 16.08
CA GLN A 294 26.17 13.55 17.07
C GLN A 294 25.63 12.16 16.64
N ARG A 295 24.78 12.08 15.61
CA ARG A 295 24.20 10.85 15.09
C ARG A 295 24.73 10.44 13.71
N LEU A 296 25.67 11.23 13.17
CA LEU A 296 26.46 10.93 11.98
C LEU A 296 27.77 10.25 12.39
#